data_f12dcf91e52dc3c03d881913fe69bfd3
#
_entry.id   f12dcf91e52dc3c03d881913fe69bfd3
#
_cell.length_a   1.000
_cell.length_b   1.000
_cell.length_c   1.000
_cell.angle_alpha   90.00
_cell.angle_beta   90.00
_cell.angle_gamma   90.00
#
_symmetry.space_group_name_H-M   'P 1'
#
loop_
_entity.id
_entity.type
_entity.pdbx_description
1 polymer ?
#
loop_
_entity_poly.entity_id
_entity_poly.type
_entity_poly.pdbx_seq_one_letter_code
_entity_poly.pdbx_strand_id
1 'polypeptide(L)'
;MKLNFYIILLLLLSFVVKADQIMELIKIPNLTLYNLENKNSLAFLKPTKDFFVGSSSENVSCKKNQSQNFNKKFLDAQRSIDKYNDDFFRKIKLKYIVLCSELEIAGIPALGFANPEMKTLILNINTNNSNFERVLHHEVFHLIEHNFNKYFLNISWSDLNLKEFKYSACSTCSNNYSLEKIYNSKGFVSEYAKSTISEDMAETFSLMMSDNYLILDMISKDEILKKKVKLIENLVKKLDAKHQF
;
A
#
# COMPACT_ATOMS: atom_id res chain seq x y z
N MET A 1 18.48 -21.04 -44.61
CA MET A 1 18.00 -19.63 -44.63
C MET A 1 16.66 -19.37 -43.91
N LYS A 2 15.78 -20.34 -43.74
CA LYS A 2 14.46 -20.15 -43.06
C LYS A 2 14.54 -20.09 -41.53
N LEU A 3 15.52 -20.74 -40.91
CA LEU A 3 15.66 -20.78 -39.43
C LEU A 3 16.03 -19.42 -38.81
N ASN A 4 16.85 -18.63 -39.48
CA ASN A 4 17.28 -17.32 -39.00
C ASN A 4 16.18 -16.26 -38.99
N PHE A 5 15.15 -16.42 -39.86
CA PHE A 5 14.03 -15.47 -39.92
C PHE A 5 13.10 -15.59 -38.70
N TYR A 6 12.88 -16.82 -38.22
CA TYR A 6 12.05 -17.04 -37.03
C TYR A 6 12.72 -16.55 -35.71
N ILE A 7 14.06 -16.65 -35.63
CA ILE A 7 14.81 -16.15 -34.46
C ILE A 7 14.77 -14.62 -34.41
N ILE A 8 14.87 -13.95 -35.57
CA ILE A 8 14.76 -12.48 -35.64
C ILE A 8 13.33 -12.02 -35.30
N LEU A 9 12.30 -12.74 -35.73
CA LEU A 9 10.90 -12.44 -35.45
C LEU A 9 10.59 -12.61 -33.93
N LEU A 10 11.13 -13.67 -33.30
CA LEU A 10 11.00 -13.90 -31.84
C LEU A 10 11.71 -12.82 -31.01
N LEU A 11 12.87 -12.34 -31.47
CA LEU A 11 13.58 -11.23 -30.81
C LEU A 11 12.81 -9.90 -30.96
N LEU A 12 12.17 -9.66 -32.09
CA LEU A 12 11.34 -8.45 -32.28
C LEU A 12 10.09 -8.47 -31.42
N LEU A 13 9.45 -9.64 -31.22
CA LEU A 13 8.29 -9.77 -30.32
C LEU A 13 8.66 -9.50 -28.85
N SER A 14 9.87 -9.88 -28.41
CA SER A 14 10.32 -9.57 -27.04
C SER A 14 10.62 -8.08 -26.83
N PHE A 15 10.96 -7.33 -27.86
CA PHE A 15 11.12 -5.87 -27.81
C PHE A 15 9.79 -5.12 -27.77
N VAL A 16 8.77 -5.63 -28.44
CA VAL A 16 7.41 -5.03 -28.45
C VAL A 16 6.78 -5.08 -27.05
N VAL A 17 6.92 -6.21 -26.35
CA VAL A 17 6.38 -6.34 -24.97
C VAL A 17 7.05 -5.36 -24.00
N LYS A 18 8.36 -5.10 -24.13
CA LYS A 18 9.04 -4.09 -23.31
C LYS A 18 8.67 -2.65 -23.70
N ALA A 19 8.39 -2.41 -24.98
CA ALA A 19 7.96 -1.09 -25.44
C ALA A 19 6.57 -0.75 -24.92
N ASP A 20 5.64 -1.69 -24.83
CA ASP A 20 4.31 -1.48 -24.26
C ASP A 20 4.36 -1.12 -22.77
N GLN A 21 5.20 -1.80 -21.97
CA GLN A 21 5.40 -1.46 -20.56
C GLN A 21 6.00 -0.05 -20.36
N ILE A 22 6.93 0.36 -21.23
CA ILE A 22 7.50 1.71 -21.21
C ILE A 22 6.47 2.75 -21.67
N MET A 23 5.64 2.44 -22.65
CA MET A 23 4.57 3.32 -23.12
C MET A 23 3.46 3.52 -22.08
N GLU A 24 3.17 2.51 -21.26
CA GLU A 24 2.23 2.64 -20.14
C GLU A 24 2.78 3.58 -19.04
N LEU A 25 4.07 3.53 -18.75
CA LEU A 25 4.74 4.45 -17.81
C LEU A 25 4.74 5.92 -18.31
N ILE A 26 4.80 6.12 -19.63
CA ILE A 26 4.74 7.45 -20.26
C ILE A 26 3.29 7.97 -20.34
N LYS A 27 2.29 7.11 -20.19
CA LYS A 27 0.86 7.45 -20.26
C LYS A 27 0.26 8.08 -19.00
N ILE A 28 1.04 8.47 -18.00
CA ILE A 28 0.55 9.35 -16.94
C ILE A 28 0.98 10.80 -17.25
N PRO A 29 0.47 11.43 -18.33
CA PRO A 29 0.97 12.73 -18.80
C PRO A 29 0.54 13.88 -17.90
N ASN A 30 -0.28 13.58 -16.89
CA ASN A 30 -0.93 14.60 -16.06
C ASN A 30 -0.36 14.68 -14.64
N LEU A 31 0.77 14.03 -14.37
CA LEU A 31 1.47 14.15 -13.10
C LEU A 31 2.63 15.15 -13.21
N THR A 32 2.76 16.01 -12.21
CA THR A 32 3.93 16.89 -12.06
C THR A 32 4.62 16.59 -10.73
N LEU A 33 5.94 16.75 -10.73
CA LEU A 33 6.71 16.70 -9.50
C LEU A 33 6.29 17.87 -8.59
N TYR A 34 5.91 17.55 -7.37
CA TYR A 34 5.55 18.52 -6.35
C TYR A 34 6.70 18.76 -5.37
N ASN A 35 7.32 17.69 -4.89
CA ASN A 35 8.47 17.74 -3.99
C ASN A 35 9.39 16.54 -4.19
N LEU A 36 10.69 16.77 -4.13
CA LEU A 36 11.75 15.76 -4.14
C LEU A 36 12.71 15.95 -2.95
N GLU A 37 12.62 17.07 -2.25
CA GLU A 37 13.52 17.42 -1.16
C GLU A 37 13.02 16.81 0.16
N ASN A 38 13.25 15.49 0.30
CA ASN A 38 13.00 14.76 1.55
C ASN A 38 14.12 13.75 1.81
N LYS A 39 14.35 13.41 3.07
CA LYS A 39 15.44 12.51 3.49
C LYS A 39 15.37 11.13 2.84
N ASN A 40 14.19 10.69 2.42
CA ASN A 40 13.95 9.38 1.84
C ASN A 40 14.06 9.36 0.31
N SER A 41 14.34 10.50 -0.34
CA SER A 41 14.43 10.67 -1.80
C SER A 41 13.18 10.18 -2.54
N LEU A 42 11.99 10.31 -1.94
CA LEU A 42 10.71 9.98 -2.55
C LEU A 42 10.19 11.16 -3.36
N ALA A 43 9.75 10.89 -4.58
CA ALA A 43 9.12 11.90 -5.43
C ALA A 43 7.62 11.99 -5.12
N PHE A 44 7.18 13.13 -4.57
CA PHE A 44 5.77 13.45 -4.46
C PHE A 44 5.24 14.03 -5.76
N LEU A 45 4.17 13.44 -6.26
CA LEU A 45 3.55 13.81 -7.53
C LEU A 45 2.14 14.35 -7.29
N LYS A 46 1.78 15.35 -8.11
CA LYS A 46 0.49 16.03 -8.07
C LYS A 46 -0.18 15.92 -9.42
N PRO A 47 -1.45 15.49 -9.49
CA PRO A 47 -2.23 15.53 -10.72
C PRO A 47 -2.47 16.97 -11.20
N THR A 48 -2.16 17.26 -12.46
CA THR A 48 -2.48 18.54 -13.12
C THR A 48 -3.84 18.53 -13.79
N LYS A 49 -4.30 17.32 -14.16
CA LYS A 49 -5.64 17.01 -14.70
C LYS A 49 -6.09 15.67 -14.14
N ASP A 50 -7.37 15.40 -14.21
CA ASP A 50 -7.90 14.06 -13.96
C ASP A 50 -7.23 13.07 -14.89
N PHE A 51 -6.94 11.88 -14.38
CA PHE A 51 -6.40 10.81 -15.20
C PHE A 51 -7.07 9.48 -14.91
N PHE A 52 -7.05 8.64 -15.93
CA PHE A 52 -7.52 7.27 -15.90
C PHE A 52 -6.44 6.41 -16.57
N VAL A 53 -5.95 5.38 -15.88
CA VAL A 53 -4.89 4.50 -16.35
C VAL A 53 -5.29 3.05 -16.14
N GLY A 54 -5.07 2.22 -17.16
CA GLY A 54 -5.38 0.80 -17.12
C GLY A 54 -6.55 0.39 -18.01
N SER A 55 -6.94 -0.87 -17.93
CA SER A 55 -8.07 -1.44 -18.67
C SER A 55 -9.41 -1.16 -17.95
N SER A 56 -10.52 -1.54 -18.57
CA SER A 56 -11.86 -1.39 -17.99
C SER A 56 -12.06 -2.13 -16.66
N SER A 57 -11.33 -3.22 -16.45
CA SER A 57 -11.42 -4.06 -15.24
C SER A 57 -10.27 -3.85 -14.24
N GLU A 58 -9.18 -3.24 -14.70
CA GLU A 58 -7.97 -3.00 -13.90
C GLU A 58 -7.48 -1.57 -14.14
N ASN A 59 -8.22 -0.61 -13.62
CA ASN A 59 -7.92 0.80 -13.81
C ASN A 59 -7.73 1.53 -12.50
N VAL A 60 -6.99 2.63 -12.59
CA VAL A 60 -6.83 3.62 -11.53
C VAL A 60 -7.34 4.95 -12.04
N SER A 61 -8.35 5.50 -11.38
CA SER A 61 -8.88 6.84 -11.61
C SER A 61 -8.44 7.76 -10.47
N CYS A 62 -7.93 8.93 -10.84
CA CYS A 62 -7.44 9.92 -9.90
C CYS A 62 -7.89 11.31 -10.34
N LYS A 63 -8.61 12.04 -9.49
CA LYS A 63 -9.01 13.39 -9.79
C LYS A 63 -7.96 14.41 -9.38
N LYS A 64 -7.83 15.44 -10.22
CA LYS A 64 -7.00 16.62 -9.96
C LYS A 64 -7.38 17.22 -8.63
N ASN A 65 -6.36 17.57 -7.87
CA ASN A 65 -6.56 18.26 -6.63
C ASN A 65 -6.98 19.73 -6.85
N GLN A 66 -8.14 20.08 -6.32
CA GLN A 66 -8.61 21.45 -6.20
C GLN A 66 -8.64 21.91 -4.73
N SER A 67 -8.20 21.07 -3.80
CA SER A 67 -8.35 21.26 -2.37
C SER A 67 -7.31 22.25 -1.81
N GLN A 68 -7.76 23.18 -0.98
CA GLN A 68 -6.90 24.02 -0.14
C GLN A 68 -6.08 23.17 0.87
N ASN A 69 -6.49 21.94 1.12
CA ASN A 69 -5.85 21.02 2.07
C ASN A 69 -4.64 20.25 1.50
N PHE A 70 -4.27 20.44 0.23
CA PHE A 70 -3.19 19.66 -0.38
C PHE A 70 -1.88 19.77 0.39
N ASN A 71 -1.45 21.00 0.69
CA ASN A 71 -0.20 21.23 1.42
C ASN A 71 -0.22 20.57 2.81
N LYS A 72 -1.36 20.61 3.49
CA LYS A 72 -1.51 19.92 4.78
C LYS A 72 -1.33 18.42 4.63
N LYS A 73 -2.01 17.79 3.67
CA LYS A 73 -1.92 16.34 3.43
C LYS A 73 -0.53 15.92 2.95
N PHE A 74 0.15 16.77 2.17
CA PHE A 74 1.55 16.54 1.83
C PHE A 74 2.43 16.53 3.09
N LEU A 75 2.29 17.51 3.97
CA LEU A 75 3.05 17.56 5.23
C LEU A 75 2.70 16.39 6.17
N ASP A 76 1.43 15.96 6.20
CA ASP A 76 1.01 14.77 6.95
C ASP A 76 1.68 13.51 6.39
N ALA A 77 1.69 13.34 5.06
CA ALA A 77 2.39 12.23 4.40
C ALA A 77 3.90 12.25 4.68
N GLN A 78 4.52 13.42 4.59
CA GLN A 78 5.95 13.57 4.86
C GLN A 78 6.29 13.17 6.30
N ARG A 79 5.54 13.63 7.30
CA ARG A 79 5.73 13.22 8.70
C ARG A 79 5.57 11.72 8.90
N SER A 80 4.60 11.10 8.23
CA SER A 80 4.40 9.65 8.29
C SER A 80 5.59 8.89 7.71
N ILE A 81 6.16 9.36 6.59
CA ILE A 81 7.35 8.78 5.96
C ILE A 81 8.58 8.95 6.86
N ASP A 82 8.68 10.07 7.56
CA ASP A 82 9.83 10.37 8.42
C ASP A 82 9.97 9.43 9.63
N LYS A 83 8.95 8.60 9.90
CA LYS A 83 9.02 7.51 10.88
C LYS A 83 9.92 6.35 10.43
N TYR A 84 10.23 6.25 9.13
CA TYR A 84 11.07 5.20 8.58
C TYR A 84 12.52 5.66 8.46
N ASN A 85 13.45 4.69 8.51
CA ASN A 85 14.86 4.96 8.25
C ASN A 85 15.11 5.30 6.78
N ASP A 86 16.17 6.05 6.50
CA ASP A 86 16.47 6.62 5.18
C ASP A 86 16.52 5.58 4.04
N ASP A 87 16.99 4.36 4.34
CA ASP A 87 17.12 3.27 3.37
C ASP A 87 15.86 2.43 3.19
N PHE A 88 14.86 2.61 4.04
CA PHE A 88 13.71 1.71 4.10
C PHE A 88 12.95 1.66 2.78
N PHE A 89 12.61 2.82 2.24
CA PHE A 89 11.83 2.91 1.00
C PHE A 89 12.60 2.40 -0.23
N ARG A 90 13.93 2.51 -0.22
CA ARG A 90 14.76 1.89 -1.25
C ARG A 90 14.67 0.37 -1.20
N LYS A 91 14.65 -0.24 0.00
CA LYS A 91 14.51 -1.69 0.17
C LYS A 91 13.16 -2.20 -0.33
N ILE A 92 12.07 -1.51 -0.02
CA ILE A 92 10.72 -1.85 -0.51
C ILE A 92 10.44 -1.30 -1.92
N LYS A 93 11.43 -0.72 -2.58
CA LYS A 93 11.40 -0.19 -3.94
C LYS A 93 10.37 0.93 -4.17
N LEU A 94 9.88 1.60 -3.15
CA LEU A 94 9.03 2.77 -3.31
C LEU A 94 9.83 3.93 -3.89
N LYS A 95 9.27 4.64 -4.89
CA LYS A 95 9.87 5.82 -5.52
C LYS A 95 8.93 7.01 -5.57
N TYR A 96 7.63 6.77 -5.76
CA TYR A 96 6.66 7.79 -6.06
C TYR A 96 5.49 7.76 -5.08
N ILE A 97 5.02 8.92 -4.67
CA ILE A 97 3.77 9.09 -3.93
C ILE A 97 2.89 10.07 -4.69
N VAL A 98 1.72 9.61 -5.11
CA VAL A 98 0.72 10.41 -5.81
C VAL A 98 -0.38 10.80 -4.83
N LEU A 99 -0.68 12.09 -4.73
CA LEU A 99 -1.75 12.59 -3.88
C LEU A 99 -2.96 12.97 -4.73
N CYS A 100 -4.03 12.18 -4.67
CA CYS A 100 -5.28 12.33 -5.42
C CYS A 100 -6.38 13.00 -4.59
N SER A 101 -7.26 13.79 -5.21
CA SER A 101 -8.48 14.28 -4.52
C SER A 101 -9.53 13.20 -4.33
N GLU A 102 -9.70 12.35 -5.33
CA GLU A 102 -10.57 11.18 -5.31
C GLU A 102 -9.84 10.06 -6.04
N LEU A 103 -9.83 8.90 -5.42
CA LEU A 103 -9.17 7.71 -5.94
C LEU A 103 -10.21 6.61 -6.13
N GLU A 104 -10.21 5.99 -7.29
CA GLU A 104 -10.99 4.78 -7.56
C GLU A 104 -10.07 3.73 -8.19
N ILE A 105 -10.27 2.49 -7.78
CA ILE A 105 -9.59 1.30 -8.33
C ILE A 105 -10.66 0.39 -8.90
N ALA A 106 -10.58 0.11 -10.20
CA ALA A 106 -11.60 -0.67 -10.93
C ALA A 106 -13.03 -0.14 -10.70
N GLY A 107 -13.20 1.20 -10.61
CA GLY A 107 -14.48 1.87 -10.36
C GLY A 107 -14.96 1.82 -8.91
N ILE A 108 -14.15 1.31 -7.97
CA ILE A 108 -14.46 1.26 -6.54
C ILE A 108 -13.70 2.39 -5.83
N PRO A 109 -14.37 3.27 -5.06
CA PRO A 109 -13.69 4.28 -4.26
C PRO A 109 -12.67 3.66 -3.31
N ALA A 110 -11.45 4.23 -3.30
CA ALA A 110 -10.35 3.76 -2.47
C ALA A 110 -9.74 4.91 -1.66
N LEU A 111 -9.18 4.58 -0.49
CA LEU A 111 -8.47 5.54 0.35
C LEU A 111 -6.98 5.59 0.00
N GLY A 112 -6.41 4.47 -0.42
CA GLY A 112 -5.04 4.31 -0.87
C GLY A 112 -4.93 3.19 -1.89
N PHE A 113 -3.78 3.09 -2.53
CA PHE A 113 -3.43 2.01 -3.43
C PHE A 113 -1.90 1.88 -3.55
N ALA A 114 -1.39 0.69 -3.28
CA ALA A 114 -0.01 0.34 -3.54
C ALA A 114 0.13 -0.30 -4.92
N ASN A 115 0.99 0.27 -5.77
CA ASN A 115 1.37 -0.32 -7.05
C ASN A 115 2.86 -0.69 -7.06
N PRO A 116 3.21 -1.94 -6.74
CA PRO A 116 4.60 -2.39 -6.69
C PRO A 116 5.32 -2.32 -8.04
N GLU A 117 4.65 -2.61 -9.13
CA GLU A 117 5.20 -2.59 -10.49
C GLU A 117 5.65 -1.17 -10.87
N MET A 118 4.85 -0.17 -10.55
CA MET A 118 5.16 1.24 -10.77
C MET A 118 5.97 1.87 -9.61
N LYS A 119 6.25 1.12 -8.55
CA LYS A 119 6.96 1.60 -7.36
C LYS A 119 6.30 2.82 -6.73
N THR A 120 4.96 2.81 -6.68
CA THR A 120 4.14 3.98 -6.39
C THR A 120 3.13 3.67 -5.29
N LEU A 121 2.92 4.63 -4.40
CA LEU A 121 1.72 4.74 -3.56
C LEU A 121 0.83 5.85 -4.11
N ILE A 122 -0.48 5.61 -4.13
CA ILE A 122 -1.49 6.61 -4.46
C ILE A 122 -2.38 6.79 -3.24
N LEU A 123 -2.56 8.02 -2.77
CA LEU A 123 -3.31 8.33 -1.55
C LEU A 123 -4.43 9.32 -1.85
N ASN A 124 -5.63 9.03 -1.33
CA ASN A 124 -6.77 9.93 -1.41
C ASN A 124 -6.66 11.00 -0.32
N ILE A 125 -6.44 12.25 -0.71
CA ILE A 125 -6.27 13.36 0.23
C ILE A 125 -7.58 13.81 0.91
N ASN A 126 -8.74 13.39 0.41
CA ASN A 126 -10.02 13.64 1.05
C ASN A 126 -10.30 12.65 2.21
N THR A 127 -9.44 11.65 2.40
CA THR A 127 -9.45 10.82 3.61
C THR A 127 -9.35 11.70 4.84
N ASN A 128 -10.16 11.42 5.87
CA ASN A 128 -10.11 12.18 7.13
C ASN A 128 -8.70 12.11 7.77
N ASN A 129 -8.38 13.10 8.60
CA ASN A 129 -7.01 13.25 9.11
C ASN A 129 -6.61 12.07 10.02
N SER A 130 -7.55 11.51 10.78
CA SER A 130 -7.27 10.38 11.68
C SER A 130 -6.92 9.09 10.94
N ASN A 131 -7.41 8.93 9.72
CA ASN A 131 -7.21 7.72 8.93
C ASN A 131 -6.11 7.89 7.85
N PHE A 132 -5.76 9.12 7.47
CA PHE A 132 -4.82 9.35 6.37
C PHE A 132 -3.43 8.75 6.62
N GLU A 133 -2.87 8.97 7.80
CA GLU A 133 -1.59 8.36 8.20
C GLU A 133 -1.68 6.84 8.23
N ARG A 134 -2.76 6.30 8.80
CA ARG A 134 -3.01 4.86 8.85
C ARG A 134 -3.08 4.25 7.45
N VAL A 135 -3.81 4.89 6.51
CA VAL A 135 -3.87 4.45 5.11
C VAL A 135 -2.48 4.45 4.47
N LEU A 136 -1.66 5.49 4.68
CA LEU A 136 -0.30 5.52 4.15
C LEU A 136 0.52 4.30 4.62
N HIS A 137 0.51 4.01 5.91
CA HIS A 137 1.24 2.86 6.46
C HIS A 137 0.67 1.52 5.98
N HIS A 138 -0.65 1.42 5.80
CA HIS A 138 -1.32 0.27 5.22
C HIS A 138 -0.79 -0.03 3.81
N GLU A 139 -0.74 0.96 2.94
CA GLU A 139 -0.22 0.82 1.58
C GLU A 139 1.29 0.54 1.55
N VAL A 140 2.06 1.10 2.47
CA VAL A 140 3.48 0.76 2.64
C VAL A 140 3.64 -0.73 2.96
N PHE A 141 2.74 -1.31 3.78
CA PHE A 141 2.81 -2.72 4.11
C PHE A 141 2.60 -3.63 2.89
N HIS A 142 1.69 -3.30 1.99
CA HIS A 142 1.51 -4.05 0.75
C HIS A 142 2.77 -4.06 -0.13
N LEU A 143 3.56 -2.98 -0.14
CA LEU A 143 4.88 -2.98 -0.80
C LEU A 143 5.90 -3.86 -0.06
N ILE A 144 5.86 -3.91 1.27
CA ILE A 144 6.68 -4.83 2.06
C ILE A 144 6.33 -6.27 1.69
N GLU A 145 5.06 -6.62 1.76
CA GLU A 145 4.56 -7.96 1.45
C GLU A 145 4.95 -8.40 0.03
N HIS A 146 4.72 -7.55 -0.96
CA HIS A 146 5.06 -7.85 -2.35
C HIS A 146 6.57 -8.08 -2.56
N ASN A 147 7.41 -7.17 -2.08
CA ASN A 147 8.85 -7.21 -2.35
C ASN A 147 9.60 -8.25 -1.49
N PHE A 148 9.00 -8.66 -0.38
CA PHE A 148 9.59 -9.60 0.58
C PHE A 148 8.71 -10.81 0.83
N ASN A 149 7.87 -11.21 -0.13
CA ASN A 149 6.91 -12.31 -0.03
C ASN A 149 7.51 -13.60 0.54
N LYS A 150 8.79 -13.91 0.26
CA LYS A 150 9.50 -15.07 0.81
C LYS A 150 9.48 -15.15 2.34
N TYR A 151 9.39 -14.02 3.03
CA TYR A 151 9.29 -13.98 4.49
C TYR A 151 7.88 -14.26 5.00
N PHE A 152 6.88 -14.16 4.11
CA PHE A 152 5.46 -14.38 4.42
C PHE A 152 5.00 -15.81 4.08
N LEU A 153 5.67 -16.50 3.16
CA LEU A 153 5.29 -17.84 2.67
C LEU A 153 5.17 -18.92 3.77
N ASN A 154 5.90 -18.78 4.88
CA ASN A 154 5.92 -19.73 5.98
C ASN A 154 5.22 -19.21 7.24
N ILE A 155 4.44 -18.14 7.12
CA ILE A 155 3.75 -17.58 8.28
C ILE A 155 2.36 -18.18 8.36
N SER A 156 2.11 -18.95 9.41
CA SER A 156 0.79 -19.45 9.77
C SER A 156 -0.06 -18.34 10.42
N TRP A 157 -0.27 -17.23 9.69
CA TRP A 157 -1.02 -16.07 10.21
C TRP A 157 -2.47 -16.44 10.53
N SER A 158 -3.12 -17.16 9.62
CA SER A 158 -4.50 -17.64 9.79
C SER A 158 -4.67 -18.57 10.99
N ASP A 159 -3.63 -19.35 11.32
CA ASP A 159 -3.68 -20.32 12.42
C ASP A 159 -3.69 -19.65 13.81
N LEU A 160 -3.37 -18.36 13.88
CA LEU A 160 -3.48 -17.57 15.11
C LEU A 160 -4.93 -17.23 15.45
N ASN A 161 -5.82 -17.18 14.45
CA ASN A 161 -7.21 -16.84 14.65
C ASN A 161 -7.99 -17.96 15.37
N LEU A 162 -9.17 -17.61 15.87
CA LEU A 162 -10.08 -18.62 16.40
C LEU A 162 -10.43 -19.63 15.30
N LYS A 163 -10.57 -20.90 15.66
CA LYS A 163 -10.76 -22.01 14.70
C LYS A 163 -12.00 -21.86 13.80
N GLU A 164 -13.03 -21.22 14.32
CA GLU A 164 -14.28 -20.93 13.61
C GLU A 164 -14.18 -19.74 12.65
N PHE A 165 -13.17 -18.90 12.78
CA PHE A 165 -13.00 -17.73 11.93
C PHE A 165 -12.48 -18.11 10.54
N LYS A 166 -13.06 -17.47 9.52
CA LYS A 166 -12.60 -17.57 8.12
C LYS A 166 -12.57 -16.20 7.49
N TYR A 167 -11.48 -15.89 6.82
CA TYR A 167 -11.39 -14.70 5.98
C TYR A 167 -12.39 -14.76 4.83
N SER A 168 -12.74 -13.60 4.27
CA SER A 168 -13.55 -13.51 3.06
C SER A 168 -12.75 -13.94 1.82
N ALA A 169 -13.44 -14.13 0.70
CA ALA A 169 -12.79 -14.53 -0.55
C ALA A 169 -11.94 -13.42 -1.17
N CYS A 170 -12.24 -12.15 -0.88
CA CYS A 170 -11.49 -10.97 -1.36
C CYS A 170 -11.72 -9.76 -0.45
N SER A 171 -10.87 -8.74 -0.57
CA SER A 171 -10.94 -7.49 0.21
C SER A 171 -12.17 -6.62 -0.12
N THR A 172 -12.75 -6.78 -1.30
CA THR A 172 -13.92 -6.02 -1.77
C THR A 172 -15.21 -6.84 -1.83
N CYS A 173 -15.20 -8.09 -1.34
CA CYS A 173 -16.36 -8.99 -1.40
C CYS A 173 -17.48 -8.63 -0.43
N SER A 174 -17.29 -7.71 0.50
CA SER A 174 -18.28 -7.24 1.44
C SER A 174 -18.28 -5.71 1.52
N ASN A 175 -19.48 -5.11 1.49
CA ASN A 175 -19.64 -3.66 1.70
C ASN A 175 -19.62 -3.26 3.18
N ASN A 176 -19.45 -4.22 4.10
CA ASN A 176 -19.54 -3.99 5.54
C ASN A 176 -18.19 -3.77 6.21
N TYR A 177 -17.09 -3.74 5.44
CA TYR A 177 -15.78 -3.52 6.00
C TYR A 177 -15.50 -2.03 6.24
N SER A 178 -15.23 -1.70 7.49
CA SER A 178 -14.86 -0.35 7.93
C SER A 178 -13.43 -0.35 8.46
N LEU A 179 -12.72 0.76 8.23
CA LEU A 179 -11.44 1.05 8.89
C LEU A 179 -11.62 1.44 10.36
N GLU A 180 -12.86 1.52 10.84
CA GLU A 180 -13.11 1.80 12.25
C GLU A 180 -12.51 0.72 13.14
N LYS A 181 -11.91 1.19 14.24
CA LYS A 181 -11.25 0.32 15.20
C LYS A 181 -12.28 -0.51 15.94
N ILE A 182 -12.02 -1.80 16.10
CA ILE A 182 -12.90 -2.72 16.83
C ILE A 182 -12.19 -3.24 18.08
N TYR A 183 -12.82 -3.05 19.22
CA TYR A 183 -12.28 -3.48 20.50
C TYR A 183 -12.76 -4.86 20.95
N ASN A 184 -13.82 -5.37 20.34
CA ASN A 184 -14.51 -6.60 20.79
C ASN A 184 -14.29 -7.82 19.89
N SER A 185 -13.44 -7.71 18.88
CA SER A 185 -13.16 -8.80 17.95
C SER A 185 -11.76 -9.32 18.19
N LYS A 186 -11.65 -10.50 18.79
CA LYS A 186 -10.35 -11.10 19.12
C LYS A 186 -9.48 -11.30 17.90
N GLY A 187 -8.27 -10.78 17.96
CA GLY A 187 -7.25 -10.93 16.94
C GLY A 187 -7.29 -9.91 15.81
N PHE A 188 -8.21 -8.93 15.82
CA PHE A 188 -8.37 -7.97 14.73
C PHE A 188 -8.41 -6.53 15.23
N VAL A 189 -7.82 -5.61 14.47
CA VAL A 189 -7.77 -4.18 14.79
C VAL A 189 -8.90 -3.38 14.14
N SER A 190 -9.55 -3.93 13.10
CA SER A 190 -10.67 -3.29 12.37
C SER A 190 -11.56 -4.34 11.73
N GLU A 191 -12.75 -3.94 11.25
CA GLU A 191 -13.60 -4.83 10.45
C GLU A 191 -12.93 -5.18 9.12
N TYR A 192 -12.20 -4.23 8.53
CA TYR A 192 -11.47 -4.45 7.28
C TYR A 192 -10.37 -5.53 7.42
N ALA A 193 -9.72 -5.62 8.58
CA ALA A 193 -8.75 -6.67 8.88
C ALA A 193 -9.30 -8.11 8.74
N LYS A 194 -10.62 -8.29 8.79
CA LYS A 194 -11.26 -9.61 8.63
C LYS A 194 -11.43 -10.03 7.16
N SER A 195 -11.10 -9.17 6.21
CA SER A 195 -11.35 -9.43 4.80
C SER A 195 -10.39 -10.47 4.21
N THR A 196 -9.10 -10.27 4.33
CA THR A 196 -8.06 -11.22 3.87
C THR A 196 -6.87 -11.24 4.82
N ILE A 197 -5.99 -12.22 4.68
CA ILE A 197 -4.74 -12.29 5.46
C ILE A 197 -3.87 -11.06 5.20
N SER A 198 -3.74 -10.65 3.95
CA SER A 198 -2.95 -9.48 3.53
C SER A 198 -3.47 -8.20 4.19
N GLU A 199 -4.80 -7.99 4.16
CA GLU A 199 -5.41 -6.82 4.80
C GLU A 199 -5.28 -6.84 6.33
N ASP A 200 -5.38 -8.00 6.95
CA ASP A 200 -5.19 -8.16 8.40
C ASP A 200 -3.76 -7.78 8.82
N MET A 201 -2.76 -8.21 8.07
CA MET A 201 -1.37 -7.82 8.32
C MET A 201 -1.17 -6.31 8.09
N ALA A 202 -1.69 -5.76 6.99
CA ALA A 202 -1.58 -4.35 6.65
C ALA A 202 -2.27 -3.45 7.68
N GLU A 203 -3.48 -3.82 8.12
CA GLU A 203 -4.22 -3.12 9.17
C GLU A 203 -3.51 -3.16 10.52
N THR A 204 -2.98 -4.33 10.91
CA THR A 204 -2.20 -4.49 12.15
C THR A 204 -0.95 -3.60 12.10
N PHE A 205 -0.16 -3.68 11.02
CA PHE A 205 1.03 -2.85 10.82
C PHE A 205 0.69 -1.36 10.83
N SER A 206 -0.35 -0.95 10.11
CA SER A 206 -0.74 0.45 10.00
C SER A 206 -1.12 1.06 11.36
N LEU A 207 -1.78 0.27 12.22
CA LEU A 207 -2.11 0.72 13.57
C LEU A 207 -0.86 0.81 14.47
N MET A 208 0.08 -0.14 14.36
CA MET A 208 1.36 -0.08 15.09
C MET A 208 2.12 1.20 14.74
N MET A 209 2.09 1.63 13.48
CA MET A 209 2.79 2.82 13.00
C MET A 209 2.07 4.14 13.34
N SER A 210 0.74 4.14 13.35
CA SER A 210 -0.06 5.36 13.48
C SER A 210 -0.55 5.65 14.90
N ASP A 211 -0.73 4.62 15.74
CA ASP A 211 -1.28 4.76 17.10
C ASP A 211 -0.71 3.70 18.04
N ASN A 212 0.56 3.89 18.42
CA ASN A 212 1.27 2.95 19.28
C ASN A 212 0.60 2.77 20.66
N TYR A 213 0.01 3.81 21.21
CA TYR A 213 -0.69 3.69 22.51
C TYR A 213 -1.92 2.78 22.40
N LEU A 214 -2.69 2.93 21.33
CA LEU A 214 -3.87 2.10 21.14
C LEU A 214 -3.51 0.64 20.91
N ILE A 215 -2.53 0.35 20.04
CA ILE A 215 -2.13 -1.05 19.80
C ILE A 215 -1.60 -1.71 21.06
N LEU A 216 -0.85 -0.99 21.92
CA LEU A 216 -0.36 -1.49 23.21
C LEU A 216 -1.53 -1.80 24.17
N ASP A 217 -2.54 -0.93 24.23
CA ASP A 217 -3.76 -1.21 25.01
C ASP A 217 -4.50 -2.44 24.49
N MET A 218 -4.66 -2.56 23.17
CA MET A 218 -5.35 -3.72 22.56
C MET A 218 -4.62 -5.03 22.84
N ILE A 219 -3.30 -5.10 22.64
CA ILE A 219 -2.52 -6.34 22.89
C ILE A 219 -2.42 -6.72 24.36
N SER A 220 -2.64 -5.79 25.27
CA SER A 220 -2.72 -6.10 26.71
C SER A 220 -3.94 -6.95 27.06
N LYS A 221 -4.97 -6.93 26.20
CA LYS A 221 -6.27 -7.59 26.40
C LYS A 221 -6.54 -8.72 25.42
N ASP A 222 -5.69 -8.86 24.37
CA ASP A 222 -5.89 -9.80 23.26
C ASP A 222 -4.59 -10.55 22.92
N GLU A 223 -4.48 -11.78 23.38
CA GLU A 223 -3.32 -12.63 23.14
C GLU A 223 -3.15 -13.04 21.66
N ILE A 224 -4.23 -13.11 20.87
CA ILE A 224 -4.15 -13.38 19.43
C ILE A 224 -3.49 -12.19 18.75
N LEU A 225 -4.00 -10.98 19.00
CA LEU A 225 -3.46 -9.76 18.43
C LEU A 225 -2.00 -9.53 18.86
N LYS A 226 -1.66 -9.83 20.12
CA LYS A 226 -0.29 -9.76 20.63
C LYS A 226 0.67 -10.65 19.83
N LYS A 227 0.28 -11.88 19.49
CA LYS A 227 1.08 -12.76 18.65
C LYS A 227 1.24 -12.22 17.24
N LYS A 228 0.18 -11.66 16.65
CA LYS A 228 0.20 -11.01 15.33
C LYS A 228 1.16 -9.82 15.31
N VAL A 229 1.05 -8.91 16.26
CA VAL A 229 1.97 -7.77 16.42
C VAL A 229 3.42 -8.26 16.51
N LYS A 230 3.69 -9.29 17.32
CA LYS A 230 5.04 -9.85 17.45
C LYS A 230 5.58 -10.42 16.14
N LEU A 231 4.74 -11.04 15.32
CA LEU A 231 5.14 -11.51 13.98
C LEU A 231 5.49 -10.33 13.07
N ILE A 232 4.67 -9.29 13.02
CA ILE A 232 4.96 -8.06 12.23
C ILE A 232 6.27 -7.41 12.70
N GLU A 233 6.47 -7.22 14.00
CA GLU A 233 7.75 -6.71 14.54
C GLU A 233 8.95 -7.51 14.03
N ASN A 234 8.89 -8.84 14.13
CA ASN A 234 9.98 -9.70 13.71
C ASN A 234 10.24 -9.63 12.19
N LEU A 235 9.18 -9.49 11.38
CA LEU A 235 9.30 -9.31 9.93
C LEU A 235 9.97 -7.98 9.60
N VAL A 236 9.46 -6.88 10.16
CA VAL A 236 10.00 -5.55 9.90
C VAL A 236 11.45 -5.45 10.36
N LYS A 237 11.80 -6.00 11.52
CA LYS A 237 13.20 -6.06 12.00
C LYS A 237 14.15 -6.84 11.10
N LYS A 238 13.67 -7.85 10.37
CA LYS A 238 14.48 -8.52 9.32
C LYS A 238 14.78 -7.61 8.14
N LEU A 239 13.89 -6.67 7.83
CA LEU A 239 14.06 -5.71 6.73
C LEU A 239 14.87 -4.52 7.17
N ASP A 240 14.64 -4.07 8.39
CA ASP A 240 15.27 -2.91 9.01
C ASP A 240 15.46 -3.13 10.51
N ALA A 241 16.64 -3.61 10.89
CA ALA A 241 16.96 -3.93 12.28
C ALA A 241 16.88 -2.72 13.25
N LYS A 242 16.91 -1.49 12.70
CA LYS A 242 16.82 -0.25 13.48
C LYS A 242 15.40 0.33 13.54
N HIS A 243 14.44 -0.31 12.85
CA HIS A 243 13.06 0.17 12.86
C HIS A 243 12.46 0.15 14.27
N GLN A 244 11.81 1.24 14.65
CA GLN A 244 11.07 1.41 15.90
C GLN A 244 9.60 1.72 15.57
N PHE A 245 8.69 1.07 16.29
CA PHE A 245 7.25 1.31 16.18
C PHE A 245 6.79 2.36 17.19
#